data_e7395ce22641246b9437e38dffd2c791
#
_entry.id   e7395ce22641246b9437e38dffd2c791
#
_cell.length_a   1.000
_cell.length_b   1.000
_cell.length_c   1.000
_cell.angle_alpha   90.00
_cell.angle_beta   90.00
_cell.angle_gamma   90.00
#
_symmetry.space_group_name_H-M   'P 1'
#
loop_
_entity.id
_entity.type
_entity.pdbx_description
1 polymer ?
#
loop_
_entity_poly.entity_id
_entity_poly.type
_entity_poly.pdbx_seq_one_letter_code
_entity_poly.pdbx_strand_id
1 'polypeptide(L)'
;MLKTLGVVKNNMDRISKHITYAESIHSNTAKRRGIDNTPNPTQVENMKVLAEKVFEPLREWVGGPIKVNSFFRSPELNTAIGGSKTSQHCKGQAIDVDDVYGFKTNAEMYTWIKENLKFDQMIWE
;
A
#
# COMPACT_ATOMS: atom_id res chain seq x y z
N MET A 1 17.68 12.30 23.94
CA MET A 1 17.90 11.04 23.25
C MET A 1 16.64 10.23 23.06
N LEU A 2 15.95 9.92 24.13
CA LEU A 2 14.70 9.17 24.03
C LEU A 2 13.65 9.86 23.16
N LYS A 3 13.57 11.18 23.24
CA LYS A 3 12.64 11.96 22.40
C LYS A 3 12.96 11.83 20.90
N THR A 4 14.26 11.80 20.56
CA THR A 4 14.68 11.63 19.17
C THR A 4 14.27 10.26 18.65
N LEU A 5 14.46 9.21 19.45
CA LEU A 5 14.02 7.86 19.09
C LEU A 5 12.50 7.79 18.96
N GLY A 6 11.76 8.48 19.82
CA GLY A 6 10.32 8.56 19.73
C GLY A 6 9.85 9.22 18.44
N VAL A 7 10.51 10.30 18.02
CA VAL A 7 10.20 10.99 16.75
C VAL A 7 10.48 10.08 15.56
N VAL A 8 11.62 9.38 15.55
CA VAL A 8 11.96 8.42 14.50
C VAL A 8 10.91 7.30 14.44
N LYS A 9 10.52 6.78 15.59
CA LYS A 9 9.49 5.74 15.69
C LYS A 9 8.16 6.22 15.11
N ASN A 10 7.77 7.45 15.46
CA ASN A 10 6.51 8.02 14.94
C ASN A 10 6.54 8.15 13.42
N ASN A 11 7.68 8.54 12.84
CA ASN A 11 7.83 8.64 11.40
C ASN A 11 7.69 7.29 10.70
N MET A 12 8.00 6.19 11.41
CA MET A 12 7.88 4.83 10.89
C MET A 12 6.49 4.22 11.12
N ASP A 13 5.63 4.87 11.91
CA ASP A 13 4.32 4.33 12.24
C ASP A 13 3.31 4.46 11.10
N ARG A 14 3.53 5.39 10.17
CA ARG A 14 2.60 5.65 9.07
C ARG A 14 3.31 5.77 7.74
N ILE A 15 2.64 5.26 6.71
CA ILE A 15 3.05 5.47 5.31
C ILE A 15 2.41 6.76 4.79
N SER A 16 1.15 7.01 5.14
CA SER A 16 0.43 8.24 4.80
C SER A 16 -0.65 8.50 5.86
N LYS A 17 -1.42 9.56 5.66
CA LYS A 17 -2.48 9.96 6.60
C LYS A 17 -3.43 8.81 6.96
N HIS A 18 -3.81 7.99 5.98
CA HIS A 18 -4.79 6.92 6.18
C HIS A 18 -4.23 5.50 6.02
N ILE A 19 -2.91 5.35 5.89
CA ILE A 19 -2.27 4.04 5.83
C ILE A 19 -1.20 3.95 6.91
N THR A 20 -1.37 3.03 7.86
CA THR A 20 -0.34 2.75 8.85
C THR A 20 0.76 1.89 8.24
N TYR A 21 1.95 1.94 8.83
CA TYR A 21 3.04 1.06 8.42
C TYR A 21 2.62 -0.41 8.54
N ALA A 22 1.98 -0.77 9.64
CA ALA A 22 1.53 -2.15 9.88
C ALA A 22 0.57 -2.65 8.79
N GLU A 23 -0.38 -1.80 8.36
CA GLU A 23 -1.28 -2.16 7.26
C GLU A 23 -0.53 -2.36 5.94
N SER A 24 0.48 -1.53 5.69
CA SER A 24 1.21 -1.54 4.42
C SER A 24 2.03 -2.80 4.21
N ILE A 25 2.42 -3.48 5.28
CA ILE A 25 3.21 -4.70 5.22
C ILE A 25 2.41 -5.94 5.63
N HIS A 26 1.13 -5.79 5.91
CA HIS A 26 0.30 -6.89 6.41
C HIS A 26 0.15 -8.01 5.38
N SER A 27 0.37 -9.25 5.80
CA SER A 27 0.13 -10.44 5.00
C SER A 27 -0.12 -11.64 5.91
N ASN A 28 -1.26 -12.27 5.76
CA ASN A 28 -1.58 -13.49 6.50
C ASN A 28 -0.63 -14.63 6.11
N THR A 29 -0.26 -14.70 4.83
CA THR A 29 0.68 -15.71 4.35
C THR A 29 2.06 -15.53 4.98
N ALA A 30 2.55 -14.29 5.04
CA ALA A 30 3.85 -14.00 5.67
C ALA A 30 3.84 -14.40 7.14
N LYS A 31 2.78 -14.08 7.87
CA LYS A 31 2.65 -14.47 9.28
C LYS A 31 2.63 -15.99 9.46
N ARG A 32 1.81 -16.66 8.66
CA ARG A 32 1.64 -18.11 8.76
C ARG A 32 2.92 -18.87 8.42
N ARG A 33 3.69 -18.39 7.44
CA ARG A 33 4.90 -19.04 6.96
C ARG A 33 6.20 -18.51 7.56
N GLY A 34 6.12 -17.49 8.42
CA GLY A 34 7.31 -16.89 9.02
C GLY A 34 8.18 -16.16 8.01
N ILE A 35 7.59 -15.58 6.99
CA ILE A 35 8.31 -14.83 5.96
C ILE A 35 8.49 -13.37 6.43
N ASP A 36 9.73 -12.87 6.32
CA ASP A 36 10.03 -11.47 6.60
C ASP A 36 9.49 -10.60 5.46
N ASN A 37 8.56 -9.70 5.79
CA ASN A 37 7.95 -8.77 4.84
C ASN A 37 8.32 -7.32 5.17
N THR A 38 9.55 -7.08 5.60
CA THR A 38 10.03 -5.75 5.97
C THR A 38 10.63 -5.05 4.74
N PRO A 39 10.11 -3.87 4.36
CA PRO A 39 10.67 -3.11 3.24
C PRO A 39 11.96 -2.40 3.64
N ASN A 40 12.84 -2.20 2.69
CA ASN A 40 14.02 -1.37 2.86
C ASN A 40 13.65 0.13 2.75
N PRO A 41 14.58 1.06 3.10
CA PRO A 41 14.26 2.50 3.05
C PRO A 41 13.80 3.00 1.67
N THR A 42 14.36 2.49 0.59
CA THR A 42 13.96 2.88 -0.78
C THR A 42 12.53 2.44 -1.07
N GLN A 43 12.19 1.23 -0.68
CA GLN A 43 10.83 0.69 -0.85
C GLN A 43 9.83 1.48 -0.01
N VAL A 44 10.18 1.82 1.23
CA VAL A 44 9.32 2.66 2.07
C VAL A 44 9.06 4.01 1.43
N GLU A 45 10.09 4.64 0.87
CA GLU A 45 9.94 5.92 0.19
C GLU A 45 9.00 5.81 -1.02
N ASN A 46 9.14 4.75 -1.82
CA ASN A 46 8.24 4.48 -2.94
C ASN A 46 6.79 4.31 -2.47
N MET A 47 6.59 3.60 -1.36
CA MET A 47 5.28 3.41 -0.77
C MET A 47 4.64 4.73 -0.35
N LYS A 48 5.43 5.62 0.28
CA LYS A 48 4.95 6.94 0.69
C LYS A 48 4.54 7.78 -0.51
N VAL A 49 5.34 7.77 -1.56
CA VAL A 49 5.03 8.52 -2.80
C VAL A 49 3.73 8.03 -3.41
N LEU A 50 3.58 6.72 -3.57
CA LEU A 50 2.36 6.14 -4.13
C LEU A 50 1.14 6.45 -3.27
N ALA A 51 1.26 6.31 -1.95
CA ALA A 51 0.17 6.59 -1.04
C ALA A 51 -0.28 8.05 -1.13
N GLU A 52 0.66 8.98 -1.12
CA GLU A 52 0.33 10.41 -1.17
C GLU A 52 -0.23 10.84 -2.51
N LYS A 53 0.27 10.28 -3.61
CA LYS A 53 -0.14 10.70 -4.96
C LYS A 53 -1.39 9.98 -5.47
N VAL A 54 -1.66 8.78 -4.99
CA VAL A 54 -2.76 7.96 -5.49
C VAL A 54 -3.78 7.63 -4.40
N PHE A 55 -3.34 7.01 -3.32
CA PHE A 55 -4.26 6.52 -2.30
C PHE A 55 -4.97 7.65 -1.56
N GLU A 56 -4.25 8.65 -1.07
CA GLU A 56 -4.86 9.73 -0.29
C GLU A 56 -5.85 10.56 -1.11
N PRO A 57 -5.55 10.97 -2.35
CA PRO A 57 -6.55 11.63 -3.19
C PRO A 57 -7.78 10.78 -3.44
N LEU A 58 -7.60 9.48 -3.69
CA LEU A 58 -8.70 8.55 -3.87
C LEU A 58 -9.54 8.46 -2.59
N ARG A 59 -8.89 8.30 -1.45
CA ARG A 59 -9.52 8.21 -0.14
C ARG A 59 -10.39 9.43 0.16
N GLU A 60 -9.88 10.61 -0.17
CA GLU A 60 -10.60 11.86 -0.01
C GLU A 60 -11.84 11.93 -0.89
N TRP A 61 -11.70 11.56 -2.17
CA TRP A 61 -12.82 11.53 -3.10
C TRP A 61 -13.89 10.52 -2.67
N VAL A 62 -13.48 9.35 -2.21
CA VAL A 62 -14.40 8.30 -1.74
C VAL A 62 -15.22 8.77 -0.55
N GLY A 63 -14.62 9.59 0.32
CA GLY A 63 -15.30 10.15 1.47
C GLY A 63 -15.44 9.21 2.66
N GLY A 64 -14.74 8.09 2.65
CA GLY A 64 -14.76 7.10 3.73
C GLY A 64 -13.65 6.07 3.58
N PRO A 65 -13.52 5.13 4.51
CA PRO A 65 -12.43 4.15 4.48
C PRO A 65 -12.44 3.28 3.23
N ILE A 66 -11.25 2.94 2.77
CA ILE A 66 -11.00 1.98 1.69
C ILE A 66 -10.09 0.90 2.26
N LYS A 67 -10.40 -0.36 2.00
CA LYS A 67 -9.55 -1.45 2.46
C LYS A 67 -8.32 -1.58 1.58
N VAL A 68 -7.15 -1.67 2.20
CA VAL A 68 -5.90 -2.01 1.52
C VAL A 68 -5.70 -3.51 1.65
N ASN A 69 -5.81 -4.24 0.55
CA ASN A 69 -5.64 -5.69 0.53
C ASN A 69 -4.18 -6.11 0.49
N SER A 70 -3.36 -5.36 -0.24
CA SER A 70 -1.94 -5.63 -0.36
C SER A 70 -1.23 -4.35 -0.78
N PHE A 71 -0.10 -4.06 -0.16
CA PHE A 71 0.73 -2.93 -0.54
C PHE A 71 2.14 -3.43 -0.83
N PHE A 72 3.00 -3.55 0.20
CA PHE A 72 4.33 -4.10 0.01
C PHE A 72 4.34 -5.61 0.12
N ARG A 73 5.09 -6.26 -0.76
CA ARG A 73 5.41 -7.69 -0.71
C ARG A 73 6.90 -7.88 -0.91
N SER A 74 7.58 -8.54 0.04
CA SER A 74 8.97 -8.92 -0.16
C SER A 74 9.05 -9.91 -1.33
N PRO A 75 10.22 -10.02 -1.99
CA PRO A 75 10.38 -11.00 -3.07
C PRO A 75 10.06 -12.43 -2.63
N GLU A 76 10.44 -12.80 -1.42
CA GLU A 76 10.15 -14.12 -0.85
C GLU A 76 8.65 -14.35 -0.71
N LEU A 77 7.92 -13.36 -0.15
CA LEU A 77 6.47 -13.45 -0.01
C LEU A 77 5.81 -13.51 -1.39
N ASN A 78 6.24 -12.68 -2.31
CA ASN A 78 5.70 -12.64 -3.67
C ASN A 78 5.84 -14.00 -4.36
N THR A 79 6.96 -14.66 -4.20
CA THR A 79 7.17 -16.00 -4.73
C THR A 79 6.24 -17.01 -4.06
N ALA A 80 6.08 -16.91 -2.74
CA ALA A 80 5.24 -17.84 -1.98
C ALA A 80 3.77 -17.79 -2.39
N ILE A 81 3.27 -16.62 -2.80
CA ILE A 81 1.88 -16.47 -3.25
C ILE A 81 1.70 -16.56 -4.77
N GLY A 82 2.77 -16.91 -5.51
CA GLY A 82 2.72 -17.10 -6.95
C GLY A 82 2.67 -15.80 -7.75
N GLY A 83 3.17 -14.70 -7.20
CA GLY A 83 3.21 -13.42 -7.90
C GLY A 83 4.28 -13.38 -9.00
N SER A 84 4.13 -12.42 -9.91
CA SER A 84 5.08 -12.18 -10.99
C SER A 84 6.45 -11.77 -10.44
N LYS A 85 7.52 -12.24 -11.04
CA LYS A 85 8.90 -11.84 -10.68
C LYS A 85 9.16 -10.34 -10.86
N THR A 86 8.35 -9.68 -11.71
CA THR A 86 8.46 -8.25 -11.98
C THR A 86 7.38 -7.45 -11.26
N SER A 87 6.78 -8.01 -10.21
CA SER A 87 5.70 -7.33 -9.48
C SER A 87 6.14 -5.99 -8.90
N GLN A 88 5.33 -4.97 -9.16
CA GLN A 88 5.54 -3.62 -8.60
C GLN A 88 5.34 -3.60 -7.08
N HIS A 89 4.60 -4.56 -6.52
CA HIS A 89 4.45 -4.68 -5.07
C HIS A 89 5.79 -4.89 -4.37
N CYS A 90 6.74 -5.56 -5.02
CA CYS A 90 8.09 -5.78 -4.47
C CYS A 90 8.93 -4.50 -4.40
N LYS A 91 8.54 -3.48 -5.12
CA LYS A 91 9.21 -2.18 -5.13
C LYS A 91 8.51 -1.14 -4.25
N GLY A 92 7.36 -1.48 -3.68
CA GLY A 92 6.51 -0.52 -2.99
C GLY A 92 5.76 0.41 -3.96
N GLN A 93 5.57 0.00 -5.20
CA GLN A 93 4.98 0.81 -6.27
C GLN A 93 3.64 0.28 -6.78
N ALA A 94 3.01 -0.61 -6.03
CA ALA A 94 1.67 -1.09 -6.33
C ALA A 94 0.87 -1.22 -5.04
N ILE A 95 -0.43 -0.96 -5.13
CA ILE A 95 -1.35 -1.08 -4.02
C ILE A 95 -2.66 -1.68 -4.53
N ASP A 96 -3.18 -2.68 -3.81
CA ASP A 96 -4.48 -3.28 -4.09
C ASP A 96 -5.48 -2.76 -3.08
N VAL A 97 -6.54 -2.13 -3.57
CA VAL A 97 -7.62 -1.57 -2.74
C VAL A 97 -8.95 -2.22 -3.08
N ASP A 98 -9.85 -2.21 -2.10
CA ASP A 98 -11.18 -2.79 -2.27
C ASP A 98 -12.20 -1.98 -1.47
N ASP A 99 -13.34 -1.71 -2.09
CA ASP A 99 -14.43 -0.99 -1.44
C ASP A 99 -15.36 -1.96 -0.70
N VAL A 100 -14.88 -2.51 0.40
CA VAL A 100 -15.68 -3.40 1.25
C VAL A 100 -16.61 -2.64 2.18
N TYR A 101 -16.43 -1.33 2.29
CA TYR A 101 -17.22 -0.48 3.17
C TYR A 101 -18.39 0.21 2.49
N GLY A 102 -18.52 0.09 1.17
CA GLY A 102 -19.70 0.50 0.42
C GLY A 102 -19.83 1.98 0.10
N PHE A 103 -18.76 2.76 0.19
CA PHE A 103 -18.81 4.19 -0.15
C PHE A 103 -18.80 4.45 -1.66
N LYS A 104 -17.97 3.72 -2.40
CA LYS A 104 -17.88 3.75 -3.85
C LYS A 104 -17.60 2.35 -4.35
N THR A 105 -18.07 2.01 -5.54
CA THR A 105 -17.74 0.70 -6.12
C THR A 105 -16.31 0.67 -6.61
N ASN A 106 -15.75 -0.52 -6.77
CA ASN A 106 -14.42 -0.68 -7.36
C ASN A 106 -14.38 -0.10 -8.78
N ALA A 107 -15.46 -0.26 -9.54
CA ALA A 107 -15.58 0.33 -10.89
C ALA A 107 -15.50 1.85 -10.85
N GLU A 108 -16.19 2.48 -9.90
CA GLU A 108 -16.15 3.93 -9.74
C GLU A 108 -14.76 4.42 -9.34
N MET A 109 -14.09 3.71 -8.41
CA MET A 109 -12.74 4.06 -8.00
C MET A 109 -11.75 3.95 -9.16
N TYR A 110 -11.84 2.88 -9.95
CA TYR A 110 -10.99 2.68 -11.13
C TYR A 110 -11.15 3.84 -12.11
N THR A 111 -12.39 4.19 -12.44
CA THR A 111 -12.69 5.28 -13.39
C THR A 111 -12.14 6.61 -12.88
N TRP A 112 -12.34 6.90 -11.59
CA TRP A 112 -11.88 8.14 -11.00
C TRP A 112 -10.35 8.26 -11.04
N ILE A 113 -9.63 7.19 -10.69
CA ILE A 113 -8.16 7.17 -10.75
C ILE A 113 -7.69 7.41 -12.18
N LYS A 114 -8.28 6.68 -13.13
CA LYS A 114 -7.92 6.80 -14.55
C LYS A 114 -8.10 8.22 -15.07
N GLU A 115 -9.14 8.91 -14.67
CA GLU A 115 -9.47 10.25 -15.17
C GLU A 115 -8.76 11.38 -14.45
N ASN A 116 -8.36 11.18 -13.18
CA ASN A 116 -7.90 12.27 -12.32
C ASN A 116 -6.45 12.18 -11.87
N LEU A 117 -5.82 11.01 -11.93
CA LEU A 117 -4.48 10.81 -11.41
C LEU A 117 -3.49 10.40 -12.50
N LYS A 118 -2.22 10.75 -12.29
CA LYS A 118 -1.12 10.30 -13.14
C LYS A 118 -0.52 9.03 -12.54
N PHE A 119 -0.29 8.03 -13.39
CA PHE A 119 0.29 6.75 -13.00
C PHE A 119 0.94 6.10 -14.21
N ASP A 120 1.91 5.23 -13.98
CA ASP A 120 2.60 4.53 -15.06
C ASP A 120 1.79 3.33 -15.56
N GLN A 121 1.10 2.65 -14.65
CA GLN A 121 0.33 1.47 -14.99
C GLN A 121 -0.86 1.33 -14.04
N MET A 122 -2.00 0.93 -14.60
CA MET A 122 -3.21 0.68 -13.83
C MET A 122 -3.86 -0.59 -14.32
N ILE A 123 -4.14 -1.51 -13.39
CA ILE A 123 -4.76 -2.80 -13.71
C ILE A 123 -6.07 -2.91 -12.95
N TRP A 124 -7.13 -3.23 -13.67
CA TRP A 124 -8.42 -3.56 -13.09
C TRP A 124 -8.48 -5.06 -12.81
N GLU A 125 -8.83 -5.37 -11.59
CA GLU A 125 -9.02 -6.77 -11.19
C GLU A 125 -10.35 -6.96 -10.49
#